data_16eaec292805491ac2058cb92d5dd19d
#
_entry.id   16eaec292805491ac2058cb92d5dd19d
#
_cell.length_a   1.000
_cell.length_b   1.000
_cell.length_c   1.000
_cell.angle_alpha   90.00
_cell.angle_beta   90.00
_cell.angle_gamma   90.00
#
_symmetry.space_group_name_H-M   'P 1'
#
loop_
_entity.id
_entity.type
_entity.pdbx_description
1 polymer ?
#
loop_
_entity_poly.entity_id
_entity_poly.type
_entity_poly.pdbx_seq_one_letter_code
_entity_poly.pdbx_strand_id
1 'polypeptide(L)'
;MRSMLAVVACVLSLVATANAQQGGKKSSPSAASAEDDKQNSANYIMGGCRSKLRSYDGVVNPGDHRWIMIGGECTGMVEALVWAGRALEEPHKFCPPDGVVAEQVVRVVVAYVEAIPQRAHEHFLALALEALRKAWPCPSKGP
;
A
#
# COMPACT_ATOMS: atom_id res chain seq x y z
N MET A 1 -26.42 9.20 48.35
CA MET A 1 -25.41 8.15 48.15
C MET A 1 -25.99 6.78 47.73
N ARG A 2 -27.30 6.64 47.52
CA ARG A 2 -27.91 5.36 47.08
C ARG A 2 -28.17 5.27 45.57
N SER A 3 -28.06 6.37 44.81
CA SER A 3 -28.34 6.38 43.37
C SER A 3 -27.11 6.06 42.45
N MET A 4 -25.90 6.16 42.96
CA MET A 4 -24.69 5.88 42.13
C MET A 4 -24.34 4.39 42.02
N LEU A 5 -24.81 3.55 42.93
CA LEU A 5 -24.52 2.11 42.90
C LEU A 5 -25.35 1.33 41.85
N ALA A 6 -26.50 1.87 41.43
CA ALA A 6 -27.36 1.22 40.44
C ALA A 6 -26.86 1.36 38.99
N VAL A 7 -26.10 2.42 38.70
CA VAL A 7 -25.58 2.68 37.32
C VAL A 7 -24.35 1.82 37.00
N VAL A 8 -23.53 1.53 38.00
CA VAL A 8 -22.33 0.71 37.82
C VAL A 8 -22.66 -0.78 37.55
N ALA A 9 -23.76 -1.29 38.11
CA ALA A 9 -24.18 -2.67 37.89
C ALA A 9 -24.71 -2.94 36.46
N CYS A 10 -25.28 -1.92 35.78
CA CYS A 10 -25.85 -2.07 34.45
C CYS A 10 -24.77 -2.07 33.34
N VAL A 11 -23.63 -1.42 33.57
CA VAL A 11 -22.52 -1.36 32.56
C VAL A 11 -21.69 -2.65 32.52
N LEU A 12 -21.61 -3.36 33.66
CA LEU A 12 -20.86 -4.63 33.75
C LEU A 12 -21.59 -5.83 33.11
N SER A 13 -22.91 -5.73 32.91
CA SER A 13 -23.70 -6.84 32.32
C SER A 13 -23.68 -6.86 30.78
N LEU A 14 -23.22 -5.80 30.11
CA LEU A 14 -23.20 -5.68 28.64
C LEU A 14 -21.88 -6.15 28.00
N VAL A 15 -20.83 -6.44 28.78
CA VAL A 15 -19.53 -6.84 28.27
C VAL A 15 -19.38 -8.38 28.15
N ALA A 16 -20.29 -9.15 28.73
CA ALA A 16 -20.15 -10.60 28.84
C ALA A 16 -20.70 -11.42 27.66
N THR A 17 -21.31 -10.82 26.62
CA THR A 17 -21.94 -11.57 25.52
C THR A 17 -21.25 -11.45 24.17
N ALA A 18 -20.08 -10.80 24.06
CA ALA A 18 -19.40 -10.57 22.78
C ALA A 18 -18.30 -11.59 22.43
N ASN A 19 -18.08 -12.67 23.21
CA ASN A 19 -16.94 -13.56 23.03
C ASN A 19 -17.26 -15.04 22.70
N ALA A 20 -18.39 -15.33 22.06
CA ALA A 20 -18.74 -16.71 21.73
C ALA A 20 -19.10 -16.89 20.25
N GLN A 21 -18.23 -16.52 19.31
CA GLN A 21 -18.29 -16.97 17.91
C GLN A 21 -16.95 -16.78 17.16
N GLN A 22 -15.89 -17.45 17.62
CA GLN A 22 -14.73 -17.73 16.80
C GLN A 22 -14.53 -19.23 16.63
N GLY A 23 -15.56 -19.90 16.10
CA GLY A 23 -15.42 -21.21 15.49
C GLY A 23 -14.89 -21.04 14.07
N GLY A 24 -13.70 -21.56 13.79
CA GLY A 24 -13.01 -21.42 12.50
C GLY A 24 -13.81 -21.93 11.31
N LYS A 25 -14.49 -21.04 10.64
CA LYS A 25 -14.98 -21.22 9.28
C LYS A 25 -14.00 -20.47 8.40
N LYS A 26 -13.24 -21.16 7.53
CA LYS A 26 -12.55 -20.54 6.41
C LYS A 26 -13.60 -19.73 5.65
N SER A 27 -13.69 -18.43 5.93
CA SER A 27 -14.55 -17.54 5.19
C SER A 27 -13.95 -17.41 3.79
N SER A 28 -14.71 -17.80 2.78
CA SER A 28 -14.48 -17.34 1.41
C SER A 28 -14.31 -15.81 1.45
N PRO A 29 -13.35 -15.25 0.71
CA PRO A 29 -13.19 -13.80 0.66
C PRO A 29 -14.54 -13.18 0.30
N SER A 30 -14.97 -12.20 1.09
CA SER A 30 -16.21 -11.50 0.81
C SER A 30 -16.07 -10.74 -0.52
N ALA A 31 -17.16 -10.45 -1.22
CA ALA A 31 -17.11 -9.67 -2.46
C ALA A 31 -16.38 -8.32 -2.26
N ALA A 32 -16.46 -7.73 -1.07
CA ALA A 32 -15.74 -6.52 -0.71
C ALA A 32 -14.21 -6.71 -0.68
N SER A 33 -13.70 -7.84 -0.15
CA SER A 33 -12.26 -8.11 -0.16
C SER A 33 -11.71 -8.38 -1.56
N ALA A 34 -12.49 -9.03 -2.44
CA ALA A 34 -12.10 -9.28 -3.82
C ALA A 34 -12.05 -7.99 -4.66
N GLU A 35 -12.92 -7.02 -4.38
CA GLU A 35 -12.89 -5.71 -5.05
C GLU A 35 -11.72 -4.86 -4.55
N ASP A 36 -11.42 -4.90 -3.26
CA ASP A 36 -10.27 -4.23 -2.66
C ASP A 36 -8.94 -4.75 -3.23
N ASP A 37 -8.80 -6.08 -3.33
CA ASP A 37 -7.64 -6.71 -3.96
C ASP A 37 -7.46 -6.26 -5.42
N LYS A 38 -8.56 -6.13 -6.17
CA LYS A 38 -8.51 -5.67 -7.56
C LYS A 38 -8.08 -4.21 -7.68
N GLN A 39 -8.57 -3.33 -6.81
CA GLN A 39 -8.21 -1.92 -6.79
C GLN A 39 -6.77 -1.68 -6.35
N ASN A 40 -6.22 -2.55 -5.52
CA ASN A 40 -4.82 -2.51 -5.09
C ASN A 40 -3.86 -3.27 -6.01
N SER A 41 -4.34 -3.89 -7.09
CA SER A 41 -3.48 -4.57 -8.06
C SER A 41 -2.64 -3.59 -8.88
N ALA A 42 -1.48 -4.05 -9.36
CA ALA A 42 -0.67 -3.23 -10.25
C ALA A 42 -1.38 -2.92 -11.57
N ASN A 43 -2.26 -3.81 -12.08
CA ASN A 43 -3.10 -3.53 -13.25
C ASN A 43 -3.91 -2.25 -13.09
N TYR A 44 -4.42 -1.99 -11.88
CA TYR A 44 -5.23 -0.82 -11.62
C TYR A 44 -4.37 0.43 -11.36
N ILE A 45 -3.40 0.35 -10.46
CA ILE A 45 -2.60 1.49 -10.01
C ILE A 45 -1.65 2.01 -11.11
N MET A 46 -1.11 1.14 -11.96
CA MET A 46 -0.15 1.52 -13.01
C MET A 46 -0.68 2.53 -14.02
N GLY A 47 -2.00 2.55 -14.27
CA GLY A 47 -2.61 3.59 -15.11
C GLY A 47 -2.39 4.99 -14.54
N GLY A 48 -2.54 5.13 -13.22
CA GLY A 48 -2.27 6.38 -12.50
C GLY A 48 -0.78 6.73 -12.43
N CYS A 49 0.08 5.74 -12.19
CA CYS A 49 1.54 5.94 -12.20
C CYS A 49 2.02 6.50 -13.54
N ARG A 50 1.57 5.93 -14.66
CA ARG A 50 1.88 6.44 -16.01
C ARG A 50 1.33 7.84 -16.25
N SER A 51 0.12 8.13 -15.76
CA SER A 51 -0.46 9.47 -15.86
C SER A 51 0.38 10.49 -15.09
N LYS A 52 0.85 10.11 -13.90
CA LYS A 52 1.73 10.97 -13.08
C LYS A 52 3.07 11.21 -13.77
N LEU A 53 3.68 10.20 -14.37
CA LEU A 53 4.93 10.37 -15.13
C LEU A 53 4.76 11.34 -16.29
N ARG A 54 3.66 11.21 -17.07
CA ARG A 54 3.38 12.19 -18.14
C ARG A 54 3.25 13.62 -17.60
N SER A 55 2.65 13.78 -16.43
CA SER A 55 2.57 15.10 -15.76
C SER A 55 3.94 15.65 -15.39
N TYR A 56 4.86 14.83 -14.92
CA TYR A 56 6.25 15.23 -14.66
C TYR A 56 6.98 15.62 -15.96
N ASP A 57 6.68 14.93 -17.06
CA ASP A 57 7.21 15.25 -18.39
C ASP A 57 6.53 16.49 -19.04
N GLY A 58 5.67 17.22 -18.31
CA GLY A 58 4.96 18.40 -18.80
C GLY A 58 3.76 18.08 -19.69
N VAL A 59 3.38 16.81 -19.84
CA VAL A 59 2.20 16.38 -20.61
C VAL A 59 0.99 16.29 -19.68
N VAL A 60 0.21 17.34 -19.62
CA VAL A 60 -1.03 17.38 -18.84
C VAL A 60 -2.21 17.03 -19.73
N ASN A 61 -2.96 15.99 -19.35
CA ASN A 61 -4.24 15.64 -19.98
C ASN A 61 -5.39 16.06 -19.06
N PRO A 62 -5.98 17.27 -19.26
CA PRO A 62 -6.91 17.87 -18.29
C PRO A 62 -8.27 17.16 -18.19
N GLY A 63 -8.54 16.17 -19.03
CA GLY A 63 -9.85 15.50 -19.14
C GLY A 63 -10.00 14.23 -18.29
N ASP A 64 -8.94 13.73 -17.66
CA ASP A 64 -8.99 12.43 -17.01
C ASP A 64 -8.78 12.51 -15.49
N HIS A 65 -9.77 13.07 -14.81
CA HIS A 65 -9.76 13.21 -13.35
C HIS A 65 -9.49 11.91 -12.61
N ARG A 66 -9.95 10.77 -13.12
CA ARG A 66 -9.73 9.46 -12.53
C ARG A 66 -8.23 9.12 -12.47
N TRP A 67 -7.52 9.29 -13.58
CA TRP A 67 -6.09 8.98 -13.64
C TRP A 67 -5.24 9.98 -12.86
N ILE A 68 -5.72 11.22 -12.71
CA ILE A 68 -5.07 12.21 -11.84
C ILE A 68 -5.17 11.75 -10.38
N MET A 69 -6.33 11.31 -9.93
CA MET A 69 -6.52 10.79 -8.56
C MET A 69 -5.68 9.53 -8.31
N ILE A 70 -5.75 8.54 -9.20
CA ILE A 70 -4.96 7.30 -9.09
C ILE A 70 -3.46 7.62 -9.20
N GLY A 71 -3.06 8.66 -9.93
CA GLY A 71 -1.68 9.14 -9.99
C GLY A 71 -1.18 9.70 -8.66
N GLY A 72 -2.05 10.39 -7.92
CA GLY A 72 -1.79 10.81 -6.54
C GLY A 72 -1.65 9.62 -5.60
N GLU A 73 -2.52 8.63 -5.73
CA GLU A 73 -2.47 7.38 -4.98
C GLU A 73 -1.16 6.61 -5.25
N CYS A 74 -0.79 6.43 -6.51
CA CYS A 74 0.50 5.83 -6.89
C CYS A 74 1.68 6.53 -6.22
N THR A 75 1.74 7.86 -6.33
CA THR A 75 2.83 8.66 -5.74
C THR A 75 2.86 8.51 -4.22
N GLY A 76 1.70 8.63 -3.57
CA GLY A 76 1.58 8.48 -2.11
C GLY A 76 2.02 7.11 -1.61
N MET A 77 1.62 6.03 -2.29
CA MET A 77 2.05 4.66 -1.97
C MET A 77 3.56 4.48 -2.08
N VAL A 78 4.15 5.01 -3.15
CA VAL A 78 5.59 4.87 -3.41
C VAL A 78 6.41 5.72 -2.43
N GLU A 79 6.00 6.95 -2.14
CA GLU A 79 6.63 7.80 -1.13
C GLU A 79 6.53 7.21 0.28
N ALA A 80 5.37 6.64 0.63
CA ALA A 80 5.19 5.96 1.90
C ALA A 80 6.13 4.77 2.04
N LEU A 81 6.35 3.98 0.97
CA LEU A 81 7.34 2.91 0.96
C LEU A 81 8.77 3.43 1.17
N VAL A 82 9.16 4.53 0.51
CA VAL A 82 10.49 5.12 0.69
C VAL A 82 10.69 5.59 2.12
N TRP A 83 9.68 6.20 2.71
CA TRP A 83 9.73 6.62 4.10
C TRP A 83 9.80 5.44 5.06
N ALA A 84 8.93 4.44 4.89
CA ALA A 84 8.89 3.23 5.70
C ALA A 84 10.15 2.36 5.53
N GLY A 85 10.75 2.37 4.34
CA GLY A 85 11.94 1.59 4.00
C GLY A 85 13.13 1.83 4.92
N ARG A 86 13.19 3.02 5.54
CA ARG A 86 14.22 3.33 6.55
C ARG A 86 14.06 2.52 7.84
N ALA A 87 12.84 2.06 8.16
CA ALA A 87 12.50 1.27 9.33
C ALA A 87 12.34 -0.23 9.03
N LEU A 88 12.39 -0.62 7.75
CA LEU A 88 12.28 -2.03 7.36
C LEU A 88 13.57 -2.79 7.70
N GLU A 89 13.37 -4.07 8.05
CA GLU A 89 14.46 -5.02 8.27
C GLU A 89 14.58 -5.99 7.10
N GLU A 90 15.69 -6.73 7.06
CA GLU A 90 15.84 -7.81 6.09
C GLU A 90 14.71 -8.86 6.21
N PRO A 91 14.19 -9.40 5.14
CA PRO A 91 14.64 -9.24 3.74
C PRO A 91 13.99 -8.06 2.97
N HIS A 92 13.25 -7.17 3.63
CA HIS A 92 12.45 -6.13 2.97
C HIS A 92 13.16 -4.77 2.87
N LYS A 93 14.32 -4.64 3.47
CA LYS A 93 15.10 -3.40 3.52
C LYS A 93 15.64 -3.00 2.14
N PHE A 94 15.67 -1.70 1.89
CA PHE A 94 16.35 -1.10 0.74
C PHE A 94 16.93 0.26 1.15
N CYS A 95 17.94 0.72 0.42
CA CYS A 95 18.76 1.87 0.79
C CYS A 95 18.86 2.86 -0.38
N PRO A 96 17.81 3.67 -0.63
CA PRO A 96 17.88 4.69 -1.66
C PRO A 96 18.94 5.73 -1.28
N PRO A 97 19.70 6.26 -2.24
CA PRO A 97 20.66 7.33 -1.98
C PRO A 97 19.94 8.61 -1.54
N ASP A 98 20.69 9.50 -0.87
CA ASP A 98 20.17 10.81 -0.52
C ASP A 98 19.82 11.60 -1.78
N GLY A 99 18.76 12.41 -1.69
CA GLY A 99 18.29 13.23 -2.80
C GLY A 99 17.42 12.54 -3.84
N VAL A 100 17.05 11.27 -3.64
CA VAL A 100 16.06 10.60 -4.47
C VAL A 100 14.72 11.32 -4.34
N VAL A 101 14.15 11.74 -5.49
CA VAL A 101 12.87 12.43 -5.57
C VAL A 101 11.73 11.47 -5.97
N ALA A 102 10.49 11.82 -5.63
CA ALA A 102 9.31 11.00 -5.91
C ALA A 102 9.19 10.58 -7.38
N GLU A 103 9.49 11.50 -8.31
CA GLU A 103 9.49 11.19 -9.75
C GLU A 103 10.41 10.02 -10.09
N GLN A 104 11.65 10.05 -9.59
CA GLN A 104 12.63 8.99 -9.82
C GLN A 104 12.15 7.66 -9.27
N VAL A 105 11.56 7.65 -8.07
CA VAL A 105 11.04 6.45 -7.43
C VAL A 105 9.88 5.86 -8.26
N VAL A 106 8.94 6.70 -8.71
CA VAL A 106 7.83 6.26 -9.56
C VAL A 106 8.35 5.69 -10.89
N ARG A 107 9.37 6.31 -11.52
CA ARG A 107 9.99 5.77 -12.76
C ARG A 107 10.60 4.38 -12.54
N VAL A 108 11.29 4.17 -11.43
CA VAL A 108 11.87 2.86 -11.07
C VAL A 108 10.78 1.80 -10.91
N VAL A 109 9.70 2.11 -10.19
CA VAL A 109 8.60 1.18 -9.98
C VAL A 109 7.88 0.86 -11.29
N VAL A 110 7.58 1.89 -12.10
CA VAL A 110 6.90 1.71 -13.39
C VAL A 110 7.74 0.83 -14.33
N ALA A 111 9.03 1.13 -14.48
CA ALA A 111 9.93 0.35 -15.33
C ALA A 111 10.01 -1.12 -14.87
N TYR A 112 10.04 -1.37 -13.57
CA TYR A 112 10.07 -2.73 -13.01
C TYR A 112 8.79 -3.50 -13.34
N VAL A 113 7.62 -2.93 -13.05
CA VAL A 113 6.33 -3.60 -13.26
C VAL A 113 6.06 -3.83 -14.74
N GLU A 114 6.45 -2.90 -15.62
CA GLU A 114 6.32 -3.05 -17.08
C GLU A 114 7.21 -4.16 -17.66
N ALA A 115 8.33 -4.47 -17.00
CA ALA A 115 9.20 -5.57 -17.39
C ALA A 115 8.63 -6.97 -17.01
N ILE A 116 7.59 -7.03 -16.14
CA ILE A 116 7.00 -8.27 -15.66
C ILE A 116 5.47 -8.27 -15.80
N PRO A 117 4.91 -8.04 -17.00
CA PRO A 117 3.46 -7.84 -17.19
C PRO A 117 2.60 -9.02 -16.72
N GLN A 118 3.15 -10.22 -16.71
CA GLN A 118 2.47 -11.42 -16.21
C GLN A 118 2.15 -11.37 -14.71
N ARG A 119 2.82 -10.50 -13.94
CA ARG A 119 2.61 -10.31 -12.50
C ARG A 119 1.75 -9.08 -12.16
N ALA A 120 1.28 -8.34 -13.16
CA ALA A 120 0.53 -7.09 -12.93
C ALA A 120 -0.80 -7.26 -12.17
N HIS A 121 -1.30 -8.50 -12.03
CA HIS A 121 -2.45 -8.82 -11.19
C HIS A 121 -2.12 -8.83 -9.69
N GLU A 122 -0.85 -8.89 -9.31
CA GLU A 122 -0.41 -8.87 -7.92
C GLU A 122 -0.61 -7.49 -7.28
N HIS A 123 -0.54 -7.46 -5.95
CA HIS A 123 -0.69 -6.23 -5.18
C HIS A 123 0.43 -5.23 -5.52
N PHE A 124 0.05 -4.01 -5.85
CA PHE A 124 0.98 -2.98 -6.34
C PHE A 124 2.14 -2.71 -5.36
N LEU A 125 1.84 -2.58 -4.04
CA LEU A 125 2.89 -2.32 -3.05
C LEU A 125 3.92 -3.44 -2.95
N ALA A 126 3.52 -4.70 -3.17
CA ALA A 126 4.47 -5.82 -3.17
C ALA A 126 5.46 -5.70 -4.32
N LEU A 127 4.96 -5.42 -5.53
CA LEU A 127 5.81 -5.21 -6.71
C LEU A 127 6.66 -3.95 -6.60
N ALA A 128 6.11 -2.87 -6.04
CA ALA A 128 6.86 -1.64 -5.80
C ALA A 128 8.02 -1.87 -4.80
N LEU A 129 7.78 -2.61 -3.72
CA LEU A 129 8.83 -2.96 -2.76
C LEU A 129 9.94 -3.79 -3.41
N GLU A 130 9.58 -4.78 -4.24
CA GLU A 130 10.56 -5.56 -5.01
C GLU A 130 11.38 -4.68 -5.95
N ALA A 131 10.73 -3.74 -6.65
CA ALA A 131 11.39 -2.78 -7.54
C ALA A 131 12.41 -1.94 -6.79
N LEU A 132 12.05 -1.40 -5.63
CA LEU A 132 12.90 -0.53 -4.82
C LEU A 132 14.10 -1.29 -4.25
N ARG A 133 13.88 -2.51 -3.77
CA ARG A 133 14.96 -3.40 -3.29
C ARG A 133 15.94 -3.77 -4.40
N LYS A 134 15.45 -4.00 -5.60
CA LYS A 134 16.30 -4.31 -6.75
C LYS A 134 17.09 -3.10 -7.23
N ALA A 135 16.48 -1.92 -7.20
CA ALA A 135 17.13 -0.68 -7.64
C ALA A 135 18.16 -0.17 -6.63
N TRP A 136 17.88 -0.30 -5.33
CA TRP A 136 18.70 0.24 -4.25
C TRP A 136 18.93 -0.81 -3.14
N PRO A 137 19.67 -1.88 -3.42
CA PRO A 137 20.02 -2.85 -2.40
C PRO A 137 20.89 -2.18 -1.34
N CYS A 138 20.65 -2.53 -0.06
CA CYS A 138 21.54 -2.06 1.00
C CYS A 138 22.92 -2.69 0.87
N PRO A 139 24.00 -1.97 1.25
CA PRO A 139 25.32 -2.55 1.35
C PRO A 139 25.28 -3.76 2.29
N SER A 140 25.84 -4.89 1.85
CA SER A 140 26.07 -6.01 2.74
C SER A 140 26.94 -5.55 3.92
N LYS A 141 26.54 -5.86 5.16
CA LYS A 141 27.45 -5.69 6.29
C LYS A 141 28.66 -6.55 5.98
N GLY A 142 29.80 -5.88 5.70
CA GLY A 142 31.07 -6.60 5.52
C GLY A 142 31.39 -7.47 6.74
N PRO A 143 32.22 -8.48 6.57
CA PRO A 143 32.60 -9.35 7.67
C PRO A 143 33.31 -8.60 8.78
#